data_ea0e0a8ae523544773316c77d5aada05
#
_entry.id   ea0e0a8ae523544773316c77d5aada05
#
_cell.length_a   1.000
_cell.length_b   1.000
_cell.length_c   1.000
_cell.angle_alpha   90.00
_cell.angle_beta   90.00
_cell.angle_gamma   90.00
#
_symmetry.space_group_name_H-M   'P 1'
#
loop_
_entity.id
_entity.type
_entity.pdbx_description
1 polymer ?
#
loop_
_entity_poly.entity_id
_entity_poly.type
_entity_poly.pdbx_seq_one_letter_code
_entity_poly.pdbx_strand_id
1 'polypeptide(L)'
;MELFLIKGGQLILSLSLLIVLHELGHFIPAKLFKTRVEKFYLFFDVKFSLFKKKVGETVYGIGWLPLGGYVKISGMIDESMDTEQMSKPAQPWEFRAKPTWQRLIIMLGGVTVNLVLGFLIYMMIMFVWGKRVISSDDSTYGLAPSPKVEALGFNLGDKVVSVDGEPLDGLMEINPWLLLRDASQVEVTQADGTNAYITIPEDFGKELFASGEMLPFIPNMPAIIEKVNVGSVAEAAGLLANDQIVGINGSEIYSWNPATTPTTQVQNAIEQRKEDALVIQIVREGELKDVEITAPMGSKIGFYFKDTRAKSITQKYGATESIVEGFNYGYWTLFDYIAGFKFIFTKKGASQLGGFGTIGSLFPAKWNWRVFWERTALISIILAFMNVLPIPALDGGHVVFLTYEMLTGRKPHQKVLEYAQMIGIILLLGLFVFANGNDIYRFILS
;
A
#
# COMPACT_ATOMS: atom_id res chain seq x y z
N MET A 1 15.69 18.87 -4.93
CA MET A 1 16.87 17.99 -4.71
C MET A 1 16.84 17.32 -3.35
N GLU A 2 16.70 18.06 -2.27
CA GLU A 2 16.64 17.52 -0.89
C GLU A 2 15.54 16.47 -0.69
N LEU A 3 14.33 16.76 -1.17
CA LEU A 3 13.18 15.83 -1.12
C LEU A 3 13.49 14.46 -1.77
N PHE A 4 14.14 14.50 -2.94
CA PHE A 4 14.51 13.29 -3.68
C PHE A 4 15.58 12.49 -2.94
N LEU A 5 16.56 13.15 -2.34
CA LEU A 5 17.62 12.51 -1.56
C LEU A 5 17.08 11.86 -0.28
N ILE A 6 16.12 12.49 0.42
CA ILE A 6 15.51 11.93 1.62
C ILE A 6 14.68 10.69 1.30
N LYS A 7 13.81 10.76 0.28
CA LYS A 7 13.00 9.62 -0.15
C LYS A 7 13.85 8.48 -0.71
N GLY A 8 14.81 8.81 -1.58
CA GLY A 8 15.74 7.85 -2.16
C GLY A 8 16.63 7.17 -1.10
N GLY A 9 17.12 7.93 -0.12
CA GLY A 9 17.89 7.39 0.99
C GLY A 9 17.11 6.40 1.84
N GLN A 10 15.83 6.72 2.17
CA GLN A 10 14.94 5.80 2.88
C GLN A 10 14.67 4.54 2.06
N LEU A 11 14.39 4.67 0.77
CA LEU A 11 14.17 3.53 -0.12
C LEU A 11 15.40 2.62 -0.19
N ILE A 12 16.59 3.18 -0.42
CA ILE A 12 17.83 2.40 -0.50
C ILE A 12 18.12 1.70 0.83
N LEU A 13 17.94 2.38 1.97
CA LEU A 13 18.14 1.77 3.28
C LEU A 13 17.17 0.61 3.53
N SER A 14 15.88 0.81 3.23
CA SER A 14 14.86 -0.23 3.34
C SER A 14 15.19 -1.43 2.47
N LEU A 15 15.44 -1.22 1.17
CA LEU A 15 15.78 -2.29 0.24
C LEU A 15 17.08 -2.99 0.64
N SER A 16 18.11 -2.27 1.07
CA SER A 16 19.38 -2.87 1.53
C SER A 16 19.16 -3.85 2.68
N LEU A 17 18.34 -3.43 3.67
CA LEU A 17 18.01 -4.28 4.81
C LEU A 17 17.26 -5.54 4.35
N LEU A 18 16.23 -5.37 3.54
CA LEU A 18 15.38 -6.47 3.06
C LEU A 18 16.15 -7.45 2.19
N ILE A 19 16.98 -6.96 1.28
CA ILE A 19 17.81 -7.77 0.40
C ILE A 19 18.82 -8.59 1.23
N VAL A 20 19.58 -7.96 2.12
CA VAL A 20 20.56 -8.69 2.94
C VAL A 20 19.91 -9.80 3.75
N LEU A 21 18.74 -9.53 4.36
CA LEU A 21 18.04 -10.53 5.16
C LEU A 21 17.44 -11.64 4.29
N HIS A 22 16.91 -11.31 3.11
CA HIS A 22 16.44 -12.27 2.13
C HIS A 22 17.57 -13.23 1.70
N GLU A 23 18.71 -12.67 1.31
CA GLU A 23 19.89 -13.46 0.91
C GLU A 23 20.44 -14.32 2.05
N LEU A 24 20.37 -13.83 3.30
CA LEU A 24 20.70 -14.62 4.49
C LEU A 24 19.74 -15.79 4.66
N GLY A 25 18.48 -15.63 4.26
CA GLY A 25 17.49 -16.71 4.25
C GLY A 25 17.89 -17.88 3.37
N HIS A 26 18.57 -17.67 2.25
CA HIS A 26 19.15 -18.71 1.41
C HIS A 26 20.50 -19.19 1.94
N PHE A 27 21.33 -18.27 2.38
CA PHE A 27 22.71 -18.51 2.80
C PHE A 27 22.78 -19.44 4.03
N ILE A 28 21.98 -19.16 5.06
CA ILE A 28 22.04 -19.91 6.32
C ILE A 28 21.72 -21.39 6.11
N PRO A 29 20.58 -21.79 5.51
CA PRO A 29 20.30 -23.21 5.27
C PRO A 29 21.27 -23.84 4.28
N ALA A 30 21.76 -23.11 3.27
CA ALA A 30 22.80 -23.63 2.37
C ALA A 30 24.05 -24.05 3.18
N LYS A 31 24.52 -23.22 4.09
CA LYS A 31 25.67 -23.54 4.96
C LYS A 31 25.37 -24.67 5.94
N LEU A 32 24.17 -24.70 6.54
CA LEU A 32 23.73 -25.78 7.44
C LEU A 32 23.74 -27.15 6.73
N PHE A 33 23.31 -27.20 5.48
CA PHE A 33 23.33 -28.41 4.66
C PHE A 33 24.68 -28.67 3.96
N LYS A 34 25.73 -27.94 4.36
CA LYS A 34 27.07 -28.09 3.79
C LYS A 34 27.09 -27.91 2.27
N THR A 35 26.28 -26.98 1.78
CA THR A 35 26.32 -26.54 0.38
C THR A 35 27.29 -25.37 0.27
N ARG A 36 28.15 -25.41 -0.72
CA ARG A 36 29.15 -24.36 -0.95
C ARG A 36 28.46 -23.09 -1.47
N VAL A 37 28.73 -21.96 -0.81
CA VAL A 37 28.33 -20.64 -1.25
C VAL A 37 29.58 -19.90 -1.75
N GLU A 38 29.58 -19.51 -2.99
CA GLU A 38 30.72 -18.86 -3.66
C GLU A 38 30.75 -17.36 -3.42
N LYS A 39 29.55 -16.71 -3.51
CA LYS A 39 29.41 -15.27 -3.32
C LYS A 39 28.18 -14.94 -2.46
N PHE A 40 28.27 -13.86 -1.69
CA PHE A 40 27.18 -13.21 -0.97
C PHE A 40 27.33 -11.71 -1.20
N TYR A 41 26.40 -11.13 -1.96
CA TYR A 41 26.50 -9.74 -2.37
C TYR A 41 25.24 -8.94 -2.06
N LEU A 42 25.44 -7.81 -1.40
CA LEU A 42 24.47 -6.74 -1.42
C LEU A 42 24.67 -5.95 -2.72
N PHE A 43 23.66 -5.85 -3.54
CA PHE A 43 23.66 -5.23 -4.86
C PHE A 43 24.48 -5.99 -5.91
N PHE A 44 24.10 -5.79 -7.16
CA PHE A 44 24.80 -6.45 -8.27
C PHE A 44 26.16 -5.81 -8.56
N ASP A 45 27.17 -6.65 -8.77
CA ASP A 45 28.57 -6.26 -9.05
C ASP A 45 28.91 -6.30 -10.55
N VAL A 46 28.01 -5.81 -11.40
CA VAL A 46 28.21 -5.80 -12.86
C VAL A 46 29.53 -5.10 -13.19
N LYS A 47 30.48 -5.84 -13.75
CA LYS A 47 31.86 -5.46 -14.08
C LYS A 47 32.77 -5.20 -12.87
N PHE A 48 32.34 -4.58 -11.79
CA PHE A 48 33.17 -4.30 -10.63
C PHE A 48 32.35 -4.28 -9.33
N SER A 49 33.05 -4.50 -8.19
CA SER A 49 32.48 -4.41 -6.83
C SER A 49 32.98 -3.14 -6.15
N LEU A 50 32.14 -2.47 -5.38
CA LEU A 50 32.57 -1.35 -4.50
C LEU A 50 33.45 -1.86 -3.36
N PHE A 51 33.09 -3.02 -2.84
CA PHE A 51 33.84 -3.70 -1.79
C PHE A 51 33.72 -5.21 -1.97
N LYS A 52 34.82 -5.95 -1.71
CA LYS A 52 34.79 -7.41 -1.63
C LYS A 52 35.85 -7.93 -0.67
N LYS A 53 35.50 -9.00 0.07
CA LYS A 53 36.40 -9.71 0.97
C LYS A 53 36.09 -11.20 0.93
N LYS A 54 37.13 -12.03 0.73
CA LYS A 54 36.96 -13.47 0.80
C LYS A 54 37.13 -13.95 2.24
N VAL A 55 36.18 -14.73 2.73
CA VAL A 55 36.23 -15.38 4.04
C VAL A 55 35.89 -16.85 3.84
N GLY A 56 36.86 -17.73 4.08
CA GLY A 56 36.74 -19.16 3.76
C GLY A 56 36.52 -19.40 2.27
N GLU A 57 35.41 -20.06 1.93
CA GLU A 57 35.03 -20.35 0.54
C GLU A 57 34.16 -19.28 -0.10
N THR A 58 33.64 -18.33 0.69
CA THR A 58 32.67 -17.33 0.26
C THR A 58 33.33 -15.96 0.06
N VAL A 59 33.00 -15.29 -1.03
CA VAL A 59 33.35 -13.89 -1.27
C VAL A 59 32.13 -13.03 -0.86
N TYR A 60 32.30 -12.21 0.15
CA TYR A 60 31.32 -11.21 0.57
C TYR A 60 31.61 -9.89 -0.13
N GLY A 61 30.59 -9.21 -0.61
CA GLY A 61 30.81 -7.95 -1.33
C GLY A 61 29.60 -7.03 -1.37
N ILE A 62 29.88 -5.81 -1.84
CA ILE A 62 28.89 -4.80 -2.16
C ILE A 62 29.08 -4.41 -3.62
N GLY A 63 28.04 -4.64 -4.43
CA GLY A 63 27.98 -4.17 -5.81
C GLY A 63 27.63 -2.69 -5.88
N TRP A 64 27.70 -2.12 -7.04
CA TRP A 64 27.39 -0.70 -7.27
C TRP A 64 25.94 -0.48 -7.74
N LEU A 65 25.25 -1.53 -8.22
CA LEU A 65 23.93 -1.43 -8.84
C LEU A 65 22.82 -1.85 -7.85
N PRO A 66 22.06 -0.90 -7.25
CA PRO A 66 21.11 -1.18 -6.17
C PRO A 66 19.77 -1.73 -6.67
N LEU A 67 19.79 -2.72 -7.59
CA LEU A 67 18.61 -3.37 -8.17
C LEU A 67 18.27 -4.71 -7.52
N GLY A 68 19.07 -5.20 -6.61
CA GLY A 68 18.93 -6.50 -5.93
C GLY A 68 20.25 -6.94 -5.33
N GLY A 69 20.25 -8.07 -4.62
CA GLY A 69 21.42 -8.78 -4.15
C GLY A 69 21.45 -10.18 -4.73
N TYR A 70 22.46 -10.98 -4.38
CA TYR A 70 22.47 -12.37 -4.77
C TYR A 70 23.38 -13.23 -3.88
N VAL A 71 23.00 -14.49 -3.74
CA VAL A 71 23.81 -15.55 -3.15
C VAL A 71 24.12 -16.57 -4.23
N LYS A 72 25.38 -16.62 -4.69
CA LYS A 72 25.81 -17.66 -5.66
C LYS A 72 26.07 -18.97 -4.93
N ILE A 73 25.18 -19.94 -5.12
CA ILE A 73 25.27 -21.29 -4.56
C ILE A 73 25.82 -22.22 -5.62
N SER A 74 26.90 -22.94 -5.31
CA SER A 74 27.56 -23.88 -6.27
C SER A 74 26.57 -24.94 -6.76
N GLY A 75 26.54 -25.17 -8.08
CA GLY A 75 25.67 -26.18 -8.70
C GLY A 75 24.20 -25.83 -8.78
N MET A 76 23.86 -24.54 -8.72
CA MET A 76 22.54 -23.97 -8.95
C MET A 76 22.55 -23.14 -10.23
N ILE A 77 21.48 -23.19 -11.02
CA ILE A 77 21.27 -22.28 -12.14
C ILE A 77 20.59 -21.03 -11.55
N ASP A 78 21.33 -19.95 -11.46
CA ASP A 78 20.90 -18.65 -10.95
C ASP A 78 20.86 -17.60 -12.08
N GLU A 79 20.70 -16.33 -11.74
CA GLU A 79 20.67 -15.22 -12.71
C GLU A 79 21.99 -15.05 -13.47
N SER A 80 23.10 -15.62 -12.97
CA SER A 80 24.41 -15.57 -13.64
C SER A 80 24.48 -16.50 -14.86
N MET A 81 23.52 -17.44 -15.03
CA MET A 81 23.47 -18.41 -16.13
C MET A 81 24.78 -19.21 -16.29
N ASP A 82 25.44 -19.52 -15.16
CA ASP A 82 26.70 -20.27 -15.17
C ASP A 82 26.49 -21.76 -15.51
N THR A 83 26.37 -22.03 -16.82
CA THR A 83 26.16 -23.38 -17.35
C THR A 83 27.45 -24.20 -17.41
N GLU A 84 28.61 -23.57 -17.34
CA GLU A 84 29.91 -24.27 -17.43
C GLU A 84 30.14 -25.22 -16.24
N GLN A 85 29.73 -24.80 -15.02
CA GLN A 85 29.79 -25.64 -13.84
C GLN A 85 28.83 -26.85 -13.97
N MET A 86 27.67 -26.65 -14.60
CA MET A 86 26.64 -27.68 -14.75
C MET A 86 27.05 -28.80 -15.73
N SER A 87 27.99 -28.54 -16.63
CA SER A 87 28.51 -29.56 -17.57
C SER A 87 29.42 -30.60 -16.92
N LYS A 88 29.96 -30.32 -15.71
CA LYS A 88 30.86 -31.19 -14.95
C LYS A 88 30.07 -32.16 -14.05
N PRO A 89 30.63 -33.31 -13.65
CA PRO A 89 29.99 -34.20 -12.69
C PRO A 89 29.66 -33.49 -11.37
N ALA A 90 28.45 -33.76 -10.82
CA ALA A 90 28.00 -33.14 -9.59
C ALA A 90 28.91 -33.47 -8.39
N GLN A 91 29.27 -32.45 -7.62
CA GLN A 91 30.08 -32.60 -6.43
C GLN A 91 29.20 -32.65 -5.16
N PRO A 92 29.59 -33.34 -4.08
CA PRO A 92 28.76 -33.47 -2.87
C PRO A 92 28.38 -32.16 -2.18
N TRP A 93 29.16 -31.09 -2.42
CA TRP A 93 28.92 -29.76 -1.88
C TRP A 93 28.05 -28.86 -2.79
N GLU A 94 27.62 -29.37 -3.95
CA GLU A 94 26.76 -28.62 -4.85
C GLU A 94 25.28 -28.76 -4.51
N PHE A 95 24.51 -27.71 -4.77
CA PHE A 95 23.05 -27.66 -4.57
C PHE A 95 22.33 -28.84 -5.26
N ARG A 96 22.68 -29.12 -6.53
CA ARG A 96 22.07 -30.21 -7.31
C ARG A 96 22.35 -31.63 -6.77
N ALA A 97 23.35 -31.78 -5.90
CA ALA A 97 23.69 -33.06 -5.27
C ALA A 97 22.93 -33.27 -3.95
N LYS A 98 22.27 -32.23 -3.42
CA LYS A 98 21.50 -32.34 -2.16
C LYS A 98 20.14 -33.00 -2.37
N PRO A 99 19.58 -33.68 -1.35
CA PRO A 99 18.19 -34.14 -1.36
C PRO A 99 17.22 -33.01 -1.67
N THR A 100 16.12 -33.31 -2.36
CA THR A 100 15.15 -32.31 -2.84
C THR A 100 14.60 -31.45 -1.71
N TRP A 101 14.29 -32.03 -0.53
CA TRP A 101 13.79 -31.27 0.63
C TRP A 101 14.79 -30.25 1.17
N GLN A 102 16.13 -30.53 1.13
CA GLN A 102 17.14 -29.57 1.53
C GLN A 102 17.21 -28.39 0.53
N ARG A 103 17.13 -28.71 -0.75
CA ARG A 103 17.07 -27.70 -1.81
C ARG A 103 15.83 -26.82 -1.68
N LEU A 104 14.68 -27.43 -1.33
CA LEU A 104 13.43 -26.69 -1.12
C LEU A 104 13.54 -25.72 0.08
N ILE A 105 14.13 -26.15 1.20
CA ILE A 105 14.36 -25.28 2.36
C ILE A 105 15.30 -24.12 2.01
N ILE A 106 16.36 -24.39 1.24
CA ILE A 106 17.26 -23.32 0.77
C ILE A 106 16.49 -22.28 -0.05
N MET A 107 15.67 -22.72 -0.99
CA MET A 107 14.91 -21.79 -1.86
C MET A 107 13.81 -21.03 -1.13
N LEU A 108 13.09 -21.68 -0.23
CA LEU A 108 12.06 -21.02 0.57
C LEU A 108 12.62 -20.08 1.66
N GLY A 109 13.92 -20.19 1.96
CA GLY A 109 14.57 -19.45 3.03
C GLY A 109 14.44 -17.94 2.90
N GLY A 110 14.70 -17.38 1.72
CA GLY A 110 14.59 -15.96 1.44
C GLY A 110 13.17 -15.44 1.61
N VAL A 111 12.19 -16.13 1.00
CA VAL A 111 10.76 -15.82 1.12
C VAL A 111 10.30 -15.85 2.56
N THR A 112 10.68 -16.90 3.30
CA THR A 112 10.30 -17.08 4.71
C THR A 112 10.85 -15.95 5.57
N VAL A 113 12.10 -15.57 5.37
CA VAL A 113 12.72 -14.47 6.14
C VAL A 113 12.01 -13.15 5.86
N ASN A 114 11.71 -12.82 4.61
CA ASN A 114 10.99 -11.59 4.29
C ASN A 114 9.57 -11.58 4.89
N LEU A 115 8.86 -12.71 4.82
CA LEU A 115 7.52 -12.81 5.40
C LEU A 115 7.56 -12.61 6.93
N VAL A 116 8.40 -13.37 7.62
CA VAL A 116 8.56 -13.30 9.08
C VAL A 116 9.01 -11.89 9.50
N LEU A 117 9.96 -11.29 8.77
CA LEU A 117 10.44 -9.95 9.05
C LEU A 117 9.33 -8.90 8.94
N GLY A 118 8.48 -8.96 7.90
CA GLY A 118 7.34 -8.06 7.74
C GLY A 118 6.41 -8.11 8.96
N PHE A 119 6.06 -9.32 9.42
CA PHE A 119 5.24 -9.50 10.61
C PHE A 119 5.93 -9.00 11.88
N LEU A 120 7.21 -9.29 12.08
CA LEU A 120 7.98 -8.82 13.24
C LEU A 120 8.07 -7.29 13.28
N ILE A 121 8.23 -6.64 12.13
CA ILE A 121 8.23 -5.17 12.05
C ILE A 121 6.85 -4.62 12.42
N TYR A 122 5.74 -5.20 11.98
CA TYR A 122 4.40 -4.77 12.39
C TYR A 122 4.17 -4.96 13.89
N MET A 123 4.59 -6.08 14.48
CA MET A 123 4.55 -6.28 15.93
C MET A 123 5.35 -5.20 16.68
N MET A 124 6.55 -4.88 16.18
CA MET A 124 7.37 -3.79 16.72
C MET A 124 6.66 -2.43 16.60
N ILE A 125 6.01 -2.13 15.46
CA ILE A 125 5.28 -0.88 15.25
C ILE A 125 4.14 -0.76 16.26
N MET A 126 3.35 -1.83 16.47
CA MET A 126 2.26 -1.84 17.45
C MET A 126 2.77 -1.60 18.88
N PHE A 127 3.92 -2.19 19.23
CA PHE A 127 4.52 -2.01 20.53
C PHE A 127 5.08 -0.60 20.76
N VAL A 128 5.82 -0.05 19.78
CA VAL A 128 6.54 1.23 19.95
C VAL A 128 5.61 2.42 19.74
N TRP A 129 4.77 2.38 18.68
CA TRP A 129 3.94 3.53 18.28
C TRP A 129 2.45 3.31 18.48
N GLY A 130 1.98 2.06 18.55
CA GLY A 130 0.56 1.74 18.59
C GLY A 130 -0.12 1.85 17.22
N LYS A 131 -1.44 1.61 17.15
CA LYS A 131 -2.29 1.72 15.96
C LYS A 131 -3.01 3.09 15.96
N ARG A 132 -2.96 3.80 14.85
CA ARG A 132 -3.82 4.99 14.66
C ARG A 132 -5.16 4.54 14.10
N VAL A 133 -6.21 4.86 14.79
CA VAL A 133 -7.58 4.55 14.38
C VAL A 133 -8.44 5.80 14.47
N ILE A 134 -9.44 5.88 13.60
CA ILE A 134 -10.57 6.79 13.74
C ILE A 134 -11.70 5.90 14.24
N SER A 135 -12.06 6.06 15.51
CA SER A 135 -13.19 5.33 16.08
C SER A 135 -14.51 5.83 15.50
N SER A 136 -15.52 4.96 15.42
CA SER A 136 -16.89 5.35 15.08
C SER A 136 -17.44 6.38 16.06
N ASP A 137 -17.07 6.28 17.34
CA ASP A 137 -17.51 7.19 18.40
C ASP A 137 -16.87 8.59 18.29
N ASP A 138 -15.63 8.65 17.78
CA ASP A 138 -14.90 9.91 17.57
C ASP A 138 -15.29 10.62 16.27
N SER A 139 -16.05 9.97 15.39
CA SER A 139 -16.58 10.56 14.15
C SER A 139 -17.95 11.15 14.38
N THR A 140 -17.99 12.43 14.79
CA THR A 140 -19.25 13.15 15.06
C THR A 140 -20.19 13.18 13.85
N TYR A 141 -19.61 13.22 12.64
CA TYR A 141 -20.37 13.40 11.39
C TYR A 141 -20.42 12.14 10.52
N GLY A 142 -19.98 10.99 11.03
CA GLY A 142 -19.99 9.70 10.32
C GLY A 142 -19.12 9.70 9.06
N LEU A 143 -19.55 8.96 8.05
CA LEU A 143 -18.85 8.76 6.77
C LEU A 143 -19.55 9.50 5.63
N ALA A 144 -18.78 9.87 4.61
CA ALA A 144 -19.28 10.30 3.31
C ALA A 144 -19.05 9.15 2.31
N PRO A 145 -20.13 8.52 1.79
CA PRO A 145 -20.04 7.47 0.79
C PRO A 145 -19.70 8.05 -0.58
N SER A 146 -18.98 7.27 -1.40
CA SER A 146 -18.79 7.56 -2.82
C SER A 146 -20.12 7.36 -3.58
N PRO A 147 -20.27 7.91 -4.81
CA PRO A 147 -21.50 7.79 -5.57
C PRO A 147 -21.99 6.35 -5.79
N LYS A 148 -21.04 5.40 -6.01
CA LYS A 148 -21.42 4.00 -6.17
C LYS A 148 -21.89 3.36 -4.87
N VAL A 149 -21.29 3.74 -3.76
CA VAL A 149 -21.66 3.24 -2.44
C VAL A 149 -23.01 3.85 -2.00
N GLU A 150 -23.20 5.14 -2.26
CA GLU A 150 -24.47 5.82 -2.02
C GLU A 150 -25.63 5.14 -2.79
N ALA A 151 -25.38 4.72 -4.04
CA ALA A 151 -26.37 3.99 -4.85
C ALA A 151 -26.79 2.63 -4.25
N LEU A 152 -26.02 2.05 -3.32
CA LEU A 152 -26.41 0.85 -2.56
C LEU A 152 -27.33 1.15 -1.38
N GLY A 153 -27.55 2.41 -1.03
CA GLY A 153 -28.40 2.83 0.09
C GLY A 153 -27.65 3.32 1.32
N PHE A 154 -26.33 3.50 1.24
CA PHE A 154 -25.58 4.22 2.28
C PHE A 154 -25.87 5.70 2.20
N ASN A 155 -26.03 6.34 3.34
CA ASN A 155 -26.31 7.76 3.44
C ASN A 155 -25.14 8.54 4.02
N LEU A 156 -25.10 9.83 3.72
CA LEU A 156 -24.15 10.74 4.33
C LEU A 156 -24.34 10.78 5.84
N GLY A 157 -23.26 10.51 6.57
CA GLY A 157 -23.28 10.49 8.03
C GLY A 157 -23.54 9.14 8.67
N ASP A 158 -23.80 8.08 7.88
CA ASP A 158 -23.93 6.73 8.40
C ASP A 158 -22.67 6.30 9.14
N LYS A 159 -22.88 5.54 10.23
CA LYS A 159 -21.80 4.93 11.02
C LYS A 159 -21.80 3.43 10.79
N VAL A 160 -20.71 2.90 10.27
CA VAL A 160 -20.56 1.45 10.11
C VAL A 160 -20.37 0.79 11.45
N VAL A 161 -21.17 -0.23 11.74
CA VAL A 161 -21.14 -1.04 12.96
C VAL A 161 -20.34 -2.31 12.74
N SER A 162 -20.70 -3.08 11.71
CA SER A 162 -20.06 -4.36 11.40
C SER A 162 -20.09 -4.64 9.89
N VAL A 163 -19.18 -5.52 9.44
CA VAL A 163 -19.16 -6.07 8.08
C VAL A 163 -19.19 -7.59 8.22
N ASP A 164 -20.18 -8.24 7.58
CA ASP A 164 -20.42 -9.68 7.68
C ASP A 164 -20.48 -10.19 9.13
N GLY A 165 -20.97 -9.35 10.05
CA GLY A 165 -21.08 -9.63 11.48
C GLY A 165 -19.81 -9.36 12.28
N GLU A 166 -18.70 -8.99 11.64
CA GLU A 166 -17.43 -8.66 12.33
C GLU A 166 -17.34 -7.16 12.59
N PRO A 167 -17.11 -6.71 13.82
CA PRO A 167 -16.94 -5.30 14.13
C PRO A 167 -15.65 -4.76 13.52
N LEU A 168 -15.64 -3.48 13.15
CA LEU A 168 -14.45 -2.81 12.63
C LEU A 168 -13.64 -2.19 13.77
N ASP A 169 -12.31 -2.42 13.77
CA ASP A 169 -11.38 -1.79 14.71
C ASP A 169 -11.25 -0.26 14.45
N GLY A 170 -11.54 0.16 13.24
CA GLY A 170 -11.47 1.56 12.83
C GLY A 170 -12.38 1.86 11.65
N LEU A 171 -12.93 3.08 11.67
CA LEU A 171 -13.94 3.54 10.72
C LEU A 171 -13.52 3.38 9.25
N MET A 172 -12.21 3.55 8.97
CA MET A 172 -11.69 3.48 7.59
C MET A 172 -11.43 2.05 7.10
N GLU A 173 -11.56 1.05 7.97
CA GLU A 173 -11.39 -0.36 7.58
C GLU A 173 -12.51 -0.87 6.68
N ILE A 174 -13.64 -0.18 6.62
CA ILE A 174 -14.69 -0.46 5.65
C ILE A 174 -14.18 -0.42 4.20
N ASN A 175 -13.21 0.44 3.89
CA ASN A 175 -12.71 0.59 2.52
C ASN A 175 -12.04 -0.68 1.97
N PRO A 176 -11.06 -1.31 2.63
CA PRO A 176 -10.53 -2.58 2.16
C PRO A 176 -11.59 -3.71 2.16
N TRP A 177 -12.57 -3.70 3.07
CA TRP A 177 -13.65 -4.67 3.04
C TRP A 177 -14.45 -4.58 1.74
N LEU A 178 -14.88 -3.40 1.33
CA LEU A 178 -15.65 -3.22 0.10
C LEU A 178 -14.82 -3.41 -1.18
N LEU A 179 -13.54 -2.99 -1.14
CA LEU A 179 -12.69 -3.00 -2.34
C LEU A 179 -12.02 -4.35 -2.61
N LEU A 180 -11.59 -5.05 -1.54
CA LEU A 180 -10.65 -6.16 -1.63
C LEU A 180 -11.17 -7.47 -1.02
N ARG A 181 -12.02 -7.41 0.02
CA ARG A 181 -12.35 -8.55 0.87
C ARG A 181 -13.72 -9.16 0.59
N ASP A 182 -14.36 -8.75 -0.53
CA ASP A 182 -15.63 -9.29 -1.04
C ASP A 182 -16.72 -9.34 0.06
N ALA A 183 -16.92 -8.22 0.79
CA ALA A 183 -17.97 -8.07 1.79
C ALA A 183 -19.35 -8.37 1.19
N SER A 184 -20.22 -9.04 1.96
CA SER A 184 -21.57 -9.42 1.54
C SER A 184 -22.65 -8.52 2.16
N GLN A 185 -22.46 -8.09 3.41
CA GLN A 185 -23.43 -7.28 4.15
C GLN A 185 -22.71 -6.31 5.09
N VAL A 186 -23.23 -5.11 5.18
CA VAL A 186 -22.74 -4.08 6.12
C VAL A 186 -23.89 -3.64 7.01
N GLU A 187 -23.67 -3.67 8.33
CA GLU A 187 -24.56 -3.08 9.31
C GLU A 187 -24.15 -1.63 9.57
N VAL A 188 -25.11 -0.72 9.48
CA VAL A 188 -24.89 0.70 9.73
C VAL A 188 -25.90 1.23 10.73
N THR A 189 -25.49 2.21 11.55
CA THR A 189 -26.39 3.08 12.28
C THR A 189 -26.58 4.35 11.47
N GLN A 190 -27.80 4.61 11.02
CA GLN A 190 -28.16 5.78 10.24
C GLN A 190 -28.20 7.06 11.10
N ALA A 191 -28.24 8.21 10.47
CA ALA A 191 -28.23 9.51 11.17
C ALA A 191 -29.40 9.69 12.15
N ASP A 192 -30.52 9.01 11.91
CA ASP A 192 -31.72 9.01 12.81
C ASP A 192 -31.58 8.03 13.99
N GLY A 193 -30.47 7.29 14.08
CA GLY A 193 -30.19 6.29 15.12
C GLY A 193 -30.77 4.90 14.84
N THR A 194 -31.38 4.66 13.68
CA THR A 194 -31.86 3.32 13.29
C THR A 194 -30.75 2.48 12.72
N ASN A 195 -30.80 1.16 12.98
CA ASN A 195 -29.86 0.22 12.36
C ASN A 195 -30.45 -0.30 11.05
N ALA A 196 -29.62 -0.35 10.03
CA ALA A 196 -29.93 -0.90 8.72
C ALA A 196 -28.86 -1.88 8.26
N TYR A 197 -29.26 -2.87 7.44
CA TYR A 197 -28.38 -3.83 6.81
C TYR A 197 -28.37 -3.56 5.31
N ILE A 198 -27.17 -3.28 4.77
CA ILE A 198 -26.98 -3.00 3.35
C ILE A 198 -26.26 -4.18 2.72
N THR A 199 -26.89 -4.77 1.72
CA THR A 199 -26.32 -5.90 0.96
C THR A 199 -25.35 -5.37 -0.09
N ILE A 200 -24.17 -5.96 -0.15
CA ILE A 200 -23.13 -5.62 -1.13
C ILE A 200 -23.19 -6.63 -2.28
N PRO A 201 -23.28 -6.18 -3.54
CA PRO A 201 -23.26 -7.06 -4.71
C PRO A 201 -21.94 -7.84 -4.83
N GLU A 202 -22.02 -9.04 -5.39
CA GLU A 202 -20.82 -9.81 -5.77
C GLU A 202 -19.95 -8.98 -6.74
N ASP A 203 -18.63 -9.08 -6.60
CA ASP A 203 -17.66 -8.33 -7.42
C ASP A 203 -17.73 -6.79 -7.32
N PHE A 204 -18.44 -6.22 -6.33
CA PHE A 204 -18.56 -4.78 -6.17
C PHE A 204 -17.20 -4.06 -6.08
N GLY A 205 -16.19 -4.69 -5.48
CA GLY A 205 -14.82 -4.19 -5.45
C GLY A 205 -14.22 -3.97 -6.86
N LYS A 206 -14.59 -4.78 -7.84
CA LYS A 206 -14.18 -4.59 -9.24
C LYS A 206 -14.84 -3.35 -9.86
N GLU A 207 -16.10 -3.09 -9.52
CA GLU A 207 -16.82 -1.90 -9.99
C GLU A 207 -16.23 -0.62 -9.40
N LEU A 208 -15.92 -0.62 -8.10
CA LEU A 208 -15.24 0.48 -7.41
C LEU A 208 -13.86 0.76 -8.03
N PHE A 209 -13.09 -0.30 -8.29
CA PHE A 209 -11.80 -0.16 -8.95
C PHE A 209 -11.94 0.42 -10.35
N ALA A 210 -12.89 -0.08 -11.14
CA ALA A 210 -13.12 0.38 -12.52
C ALA A 210 -13.53 1.85 -12.58
N SER A 211 -14.41 2.32 -11.68
CA SER A 211 -14.80 3.73 -11.58
C SER A 211 -13.71 4.64 -11.02
N GLY A 212 -12.75 4.09 -10.26
CA GLY A 212 -11.69 4.86 -9.60
C GLY A 212 -12.01 5.29 -8.18
N GLU A 213 -13.07 4.77 -7.61
CA GLU A 213 -13.49 5.03 -6.24
C GLU A 213 -12.70 4.15 -5.26
N MET A 214 -11.36 4.40 -5.21
CA MET A 214 -10.43 3.61 -4.39
C MET A 214 -10.57 3.84 -2.87
N LEU A 215 -11.28 4.91 -2.49
CA LEU A 215 -11.69 5.21 -1.13
C LEU A 215 -13.22 5.31 -1.13
N PRO A 216 -13.94 4.19 -1.11
CA PRO A 216 -15.40 4.14 -1.13
C PRO A 216 -16.03 5.02 -0.05
N PHE A 217 -15.37 5.14 1.09
CA PHE A 217 -15.75 6.04 2.17
C PHE A 217 -14.60 6.96 2.56
N ILE A 218 -14.93 8.20 2.90
CA ILE A 218 -14.04 9.11 3.61
C ILE A 218 -14.76 9.65 4.85
N PRO A 219 -14.04 10.15 5.87
CA PRO A 219 -14.69 10.82 6.98
C PRO A 219 -15.52 12.01 6.49
N ASN A 220 -16.76 12.12 6.91
CA ASN A 220 -17.56 13.28 6.59
C ASN A 220 -17.06 14.50 7.37
N MET A 221 -16.76 15.58 6.66
CA MET A 221 -16.19 16.82 7.20
C MET A 221 -17.00 18.02 6.70
N PRO A 222 -18.26 18.20 7.16
CA PRO A 222 -19.13 19.25 6.66
C PRO A 222 -18.55 20.66 6.85
N ALA A 223 -18.85 21.56 5.93
CA ALA A 223 -18.43 22.95 5.98
C ALA A 223 -19.37 23.75 6.91
N ILE A 224 -19.13 23.71 8.21
CA ILE A 224 -19.94 24.38 9.24
C ILE A 224 -19.26 25.67 9.65
N ILE A 225 -20.02 26.76 9.70
CA ILE A 225 -19.54 28.05 10.20
C ILE A 225 -19.39 27.98 11.73
N GLU A 226 -18.19 28.23 12.23
CA GLU A 226 -17.92 28.37 13.67
C GLU A 226 -18.28 29.76 14.17
N LYS A 227 -17.83 30.78 13.41
CA LYS A 227 -17.97 32.19 13.81
C LYS A 227 -18.11 33.08 12.61
N VAL A 228 -18.99 34.06 12.70
CA VAL A 228 -19.10 35.17 11.76
C VAL A 228 -18.47 36.43 12.41
N ASN A 229 -17.70 37.17 11.64
CA ASN A 229 -17.03 38.37 12.12
C ASN A 229 -17.99 39.55 12.17
N VAL A 230 -17.97 40.28 13.27
CA VAL A 230 -18.78 41.50 13.44
C VAL A 230 -18.39 42.56 12.38
N GLY A 231 -19.35 43.18 11.75
CA GLY A 231 -19.16 44.15 10.68
C GLY A 231 -18.74 43.56 9.35
N SER A 232 -18.75 42.23 9.19
CA SER A 232 -18.41 41.56 7.93
C SER A 232 -19.59 41.50 6.96
N VAL A 233 -19.25 41.22 5.69
CA VAL A 233 -20.28 40.99 4.66
C VAL A 233 -21.12 39.74 4.98
N ALA A 234 -20.54 38.74 5.61
CA ALA A 234 -21.24 37.53 6.07
C ALA A 234 -22.31 37.87 7.12
N GLU A 235 -21.98 38.73 8.10
CA GLU A 235 -22.96 39.18 9.11
C GLU A 235 -24.06 39.99 8.46
N ALA A 236 -23.72 40.95 7.58
CA ALA A 236 -24.69 41.77 6.89
C ALA A 236 -25.65 40.94 6.02
N ALA A 237 -25.20 39.84 5.46
CA ALA A 237 -25.98 38.88 4.68
C ALA A 237 -26.82 37.92 5.56
N GLY A 238 -26.63 37.93 6.89
CA GLY A 238 -27.37 37.06 7.81
C GLY A 238 -26.84 35.64 7.95
N LEU A 239 -25.59 35.37 7.63
CA LEU A 239 -24.94 34.11 7.99
C LEU A 239 -24.73 34.05 9.51
N LEU A 240 -24.90 32.85 10.09
CA LEU A 240 -24.81 32.61 11.52
C LEU A 240 -23.82 31.47 11.83
N ALA A 241 -23.41 31.42 13.09
CA ALA A 241 -22.68 30.25 13.60
C ALA A 241 -23.59 29.00 13.54
N ASN A 242 -23.01 27.84 13.24
CA ASN A 242 -23.66 26.55 12.99
C ASN A 242 -24.41 26.43 11.65
N ASP A 243 -24.39 27.42 10.77
CA ASP A 243 -24.84 27.22 9.39
C ASP A 243 -23.90 26.21 8.70
N GLN A 244 -24.46 25.19 8.07
CA GLN A 244 -23.73 24.27 7.23
C GLN A 244 -23.85 24.72 5.78
N ILE A 245 -22.73 25.02 5.14
CA ILE A 245 -22.70 25.37 3.72
C ILE A 245 -22.74 24.10 2.88
N VAL A 246 -23.76 23.99 2.02
CA VAL A 246 -24.01 22.82 1.15
C VAL A 246 -23.95 23.16 -0.35
N GLY A 247 -23.92 24.44 -0.71
CA GLY A 247 -23.82 24.86 -2.10
C GLY A 247 -23.34 26.30 -2.25
N ILE A 248 -22.79 26.63 -3.42
CA ILE A 248 -22.39 27.99 -3.80
C ILE A 248 -22.71 28.21 -5.28
N ASN A 249 -23.45 29.27 -5.57
CA ASN A 249 -23.87 29.68 -6.93
C ASN A 249 -24.50 28.51 -7.71
N GLY A 250 -25.36 27.71 -7.05
CA GLY A 250 -26.00 26.54 -7.63
C GLY A 250 -25.09 25.30 -7.81
N SER A 251 -23.82 25.40 -7.41
CA SER A 251 -22.93 24.24 -7.37
C SER A 251 -22.94 23.61 -5.98
N GLU A 252 -23.24 22.33 -5.89
CA GLU A 252 -23.25 21.58 -4.63
C GLU A 252 -21.82 21.46 -4.06
N ILE A 253 -21.72 21.60 -2.75
CA ILE A 253 -20.50 21.29 -1.99
C ILE A 253 -20.52 19.81 -1.63
N TYR A 254 -19.71 19.05 -2.34
CA TYR A 254 -19.74 17.60 -2.31
C TYR A 254 -18.95 17.03 -1.12
N SER A 255 -19.61 16.28 -0.26
CA SER A 255 -19.00 15.74 0.96
C SER A 255 -17.93 14.68 0.65
N TRP A 256 -18.20 13.78 -0.31
CA TRP A 256 -17.19 12.82 -0.75
C TRP A 256 -16.37 13.39 -1.89
N ASN A 257 -15.12 13.75 -1.58
CA ASN A 257 -14.13 14.12 -2.58
C ASN A 257 -12.73 13.80 -2.02
N PRO A 258 -12.03 12.78 -2.55
CA PRO A 258 -10.72 12.39 -2.05
C PRO A 258 -9.63 13.45 -2.31
N ALA A 259 -9.87 14.40 -3.20
CA ALA A 259 -8.90 15.44 -3.56
C ALA A 259 -9.04 16.73 -2.74
N THR A 260 -10.23 16.99 -2.17
CA THR A 260 -10.49 18.25 -1.46
C THR A 260 -11.59 18.11 -0.42
N THR A 261 -11.51 18.89 0.65
CA THR A 261 -12.57 18.93 1.69
C THR A 261 -13.70 19.90 1.33
N PRO A 262 -14.91 19.73 1.87
CA PRO A 262 -16.00 20.71 1.71
C PRO A 262 -15.59 22.14 2.04
N THR A 263 -14.85 22.37 3.12
CA THR A 263 -14.33 23.71 3.47
C THR A 263 -13.41 24.30 2.40
N THR A 264 -12.54 23.47 1.81
CA THR A 264 -11.66 23.87 0.72
C THR A 264 -12.44 24.17 -0.57
N GLN A 265 -13.49 23.39 -0.86
CA GLN A 265 -14.38 23.65 -2.00
C GLN A 265 -15.06 25.02 -1.87
N VAL A 266 -15.58 25.34 -0.68
CA VAL A 266 -16.19 26.66 -0.39
C VAL A 266 -15.16 27.77 -0.56
N GLN A 267 -13.94 27.61 -0.01
CA GLN A 267 -12.88 28.62 -0.16
C GLN A 267 -12.53 28.86 -1.62
N ASN A 268 -12.31 27.78 -2.38
CA ASN A 268 -12.00 27.87 -3.81
C ASN A 268 -13.12 28.55 -4.60
N ALA A 269 -14.39 28.22 -4.32
CA ALA A 269 -15.54 28.84 -4.97
C ALA A 269 -15.64 30.34 -4.67
N ILE A 270 -15.33 30.76 -3.44
CA ILE A 270 -15.27 32.16 -3.04
C ILE A 270 -14.11 32.88 -3.74
N GLU A 271 -12.92 32.29 -3.78
CA GLU A 271 -11.72 32.88 -4.38
C GLU A 271 -11.81 33.01 -5.90
N GLN A 272 -12.40 31.98 -6.55
CA GLN A 272 -12.48 31.89 -8.02
C GLN A 272 -13.74 32.52 -8.60
N ARG A 273 -14.58 33.15 -7.76
CA ARG A 273 -15.81 33.81 -8.25
C ARG A 273 -15.50 34.92 -9.28
N LYS A 274 -16.35 35.02 -10.27
CA LYS A 274 -16.20 35.99 -11.38
C LYS A 274 -17.07 37.24 -11.23
N GLU A 275 -17.94 37.22 -10.22
CA GLU A 275 -18.91 38.30 -9.95
C GLU A 275 -18.87 38.69 -8.48
N ASP A 276 -19.28 39.90 -8.15
CA ASP A 276 -19.39 40.37 -6.77
C ASP A 276 -20.54 39.73 -6.03
N ALA A 277 -21.56 39.25 -6.74
CA ALA A 277 -22.68 38.51 -6.18
C ALA A 277 -22.33 37.04 -5.94
N LEU A 278 -22.70 36.52 -4.79
CA LEU A 278 -22.51 35.16 -4.36
C LEU A 278 -23.75 34.63 -3.67
N VAL A 279 -24.30 33.51 -4.11
CA VAL A 279 -25.40 32.81 -3.43
C VAL A 279 -24.82 31.64 -2.67
N ILE A 280 -24.91 31.63 -1.35
CA ILE A 280 -24.49 30.53 -0.49
C ILE A 280 -25.71 29.76 -0.05
N GLN A 281 -25.77 28.49 -0.38
CA GLN A 281 -26.81 27.59 0.10
C GLN A 281 -26.37 27.00 1.44
N ILE A 282 -27.20 27.19 2.45
CA ILE A 282 -26.93 26.69 3.80
C ILE A 282 -28.07 25.81 4.30
N VAL A 283 -27.71 24.88 5.19
CA VAL A 283 -28.67 24.20 6.05
C VAL A 283 -28.60 24.83 7.45
N ARG A 284 -29.71 25.39 7.91
CA ARG A 284 -29.89 25.98 9.25
C ARG A 284 -31.09 25.33 9.93
N GLU A 285 -30.84 24.67 11.06
CA GLU A 285 -31.91 23.97 11.83
C GLU A 285 -32.67 22.93 10.98
N GLY A 286 -31.97 22.27 10.05
CA GLY A 286 -32.54 21.27 9.14
C GLY A 286 -33.21 21.83 7.88
N GLU A 287 -33.34 23.17 7.75
CA GLU A 287 -33.95 23.83 6.59
C GLU A 287 -32.88 24.33 5.62
N LEU A 288 -33.08 24.10 4.31
CA LEU A 288 -32.26 24.65 3.25
C LEU A 288 -32.64 26.13 3.02
N LYS A 289 -31.61 27.00 2.99
CA LYS A 289 -31.80 28.46 2.78
C LYS A 289 -30.72 28.98 1.83
N ASP A 290 -31.12 29.89 0.95
CA ASP A 290 -30.19 30.64 0.12
C ASP A 290 -29.88 31.98 0.78
N VAL A 291 -28.58 32.30 0.88
CA VAL A 291 -28.08 33.56 1.43
C VAL A 291 -27.33 34.31 0.33
N GLU A 292 -27.87 35.43 -0.07
CA GLU A 292 -27.23 36.28 -1.08
C GLU A 292 -26.21 37.21 -0.42
N ILE A 293 -25.00 37.22 -0.98
CA ILE A 293 -23.87 38.03 -0.52
C ILE A 293 -23.38 38.88 -1.67
N THR A 294 -23.23 40.18 -1.48
CA THR A 294 -22.56 41.07 -2.42
C THR A 294 -21.25 41.51 -1.78
N ALA A 295 -20.14 41.13 -2.38
CA ALA A 295 -18.81 41.45 -1.88
C ALA A 295 -17.84 41.61 -3.06
N PRO A 296 -17.00 42.69 -3.10
CA PRO A 296 -16.00 42.86 -4.16
C PRO A 296 -15.16 41.60 -4.34
N MET A 297 -14.82 41.28 -5.58
CA MET A 297 -13.93 40.15 -5.90
C MET A 297 -12.63 40.27 -5.12
N GLY A 298 -12.13 39.14 -4.60
CA GLY A 298 -10.91 39.08 -3.78
C GLY A 298 -11.08 39.54 -2.31
N SER A 299 -12.27 40.10 -1.94
CA SER A 299 -12.53 40.47 -0.55
C SER A 299 -12.87 39.21 0.30
N LYS A 300 -12.54 39.26 1.60
CA LYS A 300 -12.92 38.24 2.57
C LYS A 300 -14.40 38.37 2.91
N ILE A 301 -15.13 37.25 2.93
CA ILE A 301 -16.53 37.23 3.27
C ILE A 301 -16.74 37.44 4.78
N GLY A 302 -15.84 36.91 5.61
CA GLY A 302 -15.79 37.21 7.05
C GLY A 302 -16.43 36.17 7.96
N PHE A 303 -16.24 34.90 7.69
CA PHE A 303 -16.55 33.81 8.60
C PHE A 303 -15.38 32.82 8.72
N TYR A 304 -15.42 31.96 9.75
CA TYR A 304 -14.48 30.87 9.98
C TYR A 304 -15.24 29.55 10.07
N PHE A 305 -14.58 28.49 9.59
CA PHE A 305 -15.13 27.15 9.68
C PHE A 305 -14.79 26.47 11.01
N LYS A 306 -15.73 25.69 11.51
CA LYS A 306 -15.52 24.76 12.61
C LYS A 306 -14.57 23.64 12.18
N ASP A 307 -13.72 23.19 13.09
CA ASP A 307 -12.92 21.97 12.85
C ASP A 307 -13.83 20.73 12.95
N THR A 308 -14.22 20.22 11.78
CA THR A 308 -15.08 19.05 11.64
C THR A 308 -14.32 17.76 11.35
N ARG A 309 -12.98 17.82 11.38
CA ARG A 309 -12.14 16.63 11.10
C ARG A 309 -12.38 15.53 12.14
N ALA A 310 -12.52 14.30 11.64
CA ALA A 310 -12.55 13.14 12.53
C ALA A 310 -11.23 13.02 13.27
N LYS A 311 -11.30 12.86 14.59
CA LYS A 311 -10.11 12.75 15.44
C LYS A 311 -9.56 11.34 15.37
N SER A 312 -8.27 11.21 15.03
CA SER A 312 -7.58 9.94 15.16
C SER A 312 -6.99 9.79 16.57
N ILE A 313 -7.26 8.68 17.19
CA ILE A 313 -6.64 8.28 18.45
C ILE A 313 -5.48 7.31 18.18
N THR A 314 -4.53 7.28 19.09
CA THR A 314 -3.46 6.28 19.05
C THR A 314 -3.75 5.23 20.12
N GLN A 315 -4.17 4.07 19.71
CA GLN A 315 -4.36 2.91 20.56
C GLN A 315 -2.99 2.30 20.87
N LYS A 316 -2.66 2.22 22.16
CA LYS A 316 -1.40 1.66 22.65
C LYS A 316 -1.63 0.23 23.13
N TYR A 317 -0.64 -0.61 22.90
CA TYR A 317 -0.70 -2.03 23.22
C TYR A 317 0.45 -2.43 24.16
N GLY A 318 0.19 -3.35 25.07
CA GLY A 318 1.21 -4.05 25.83
C GLY A 318 2.00 -5.02 24.94
N ALA A 319 3.05 -5.65 25.51
CA ALA A 319 3.92 -6.53 24.73
C ALA A 319 3.16 -7.71 24.09
N THR A 320 2.29 -8.38 24.84
CA THR A 320 1.51 -9.52 24.33
C THR A 320 0.47 -9.10 23.30
N GLU A 321 -0.25 -8.01 23.58
CA GLU A 321 -1.25 -7.44 22.68
C GLU A 321 -0.61 -7.00 21.36
N SER A 322 0.58 -6.39 21.41
CA SER A 322 1.32 -5.96 20.22
C SER A 322 1.69 -7.10 19.29
N ILE A 323 1.93 -8.31 19.82
CA ILE A 323 2.17 -9.51 19.02
C ILE A 323 0.90 -9.89 18.26
N VAL A 324 -0.24 -9.93 18.94
CA VAL A 324 -1.53 -10.31 18.34
C VAL A 324 -1.94 -9.25 17.31
N GLU A 325 -1.96 -7.97 17.68
CA GLU A 325 -2.36 -6.89 16.80
C GLU A 325 -1.42 -6.70 15.62
N GLY A 326 -0.10 -6.83 15.84
CA GLY A 326 0.89 -6.78 14.78
C GLY A 326 0.78 -7.95 13.81
N PHE A 327 0.46 -9.15 14.31
CA PHE A 327 0.16 -10.30 13.47
C PHE A 327 -1.10 -10.07 12.63
N ASN A 328 -2.19 -9.65 13.24
CA ASN A 328 -3.45 -9.35 12.56
C ASN A 328 -3.24 -8.28 11.47
N TYR A 329 -2.53 -7.21 11.81
CA TYR A 329 -2.24 -6.15 10.83
C TYR A 329 -1.40 -6.66 9.65
N GLY A 330 -0.38 -7.47 9.92
CA GLY A 330 0.44 -8.12 8.90
C GLY A 330 -0.35 -9.09 8.02
N TYR A 331 -1.23 -9.88 8.64
CA TYR A 331 -2.13 -10.82 7.94
C TYR A 331 -3.05 -10.09 6.96
N TRP A 332 -3.76 -9.04 7.43
CA TRP A 332 -4.64 -8.27 6.57
C TRP A 332 -3.89 -7.50 5.49
N THR A 333 -2.68 -7.00 5.79
CA THR A 333 -1.82 -6.38 4.77
C THR A 333 -1.45 -7.37 3.66
N LEU A 334 -1.07 -8.59 4.01
CA LEU A 334 -0.78 -9.66 3.05
C LEU A 334 -2.03 -10.05 2.25
N PHE A 335 -3.15 -10.25 2.94
CA PHE A 335 -4.41 -10.63 2.32
C PHE A 335 -4.87 -9.57 1.32
N ASP A 336 -4.90 -8.30 1.71
CA ASP A 336 -5.31 -7.18 0.86
C ASP A 336 -4.39 -7.03 -0.35
N TYR A 337 -3.08 -7.27 -0.18
CA TYR A 337 -2.13 -7.26 -1.29
C TYR A 337 -2.42 -8.39 -2.30
N ILE A 338 -2.67 -9.61 -1.82
CA ILE A 338 -3.03 -10.77 -2.65
C ILE A 338 -4.36 -10.50 -3.36
N ALA A 339 -5.37 -10.05 -2.63
CA ALA A 339 -6.68 -9.74 -3.18
C ALA A 339 -6.62 -8.61 -4.24
N GLY A 340 -5.79 -7.59 -3.99
CA GLY A 340 -5.55 -6.49 -4.93
C GLY A 340 -4.79 -6.90 -6.19
N PHE A 341 -4.03 -8.01 -6.14
CA PHE A 341 -3.27 -8.49 -7.28
C PHE A 341 -4.17 -8.83 -8.50
N LYS A 342 -5.42 -9.22 -8.26
CA LYS A 342 -6.43 -9.43 -9.33
C LYS A 342 -6.61 -8.21 -10.24
N PHE A 343 -6.43 -6.99 -9.73
CA PHE A 343 -6.62 -5.76 -10.49
C PHE A 343 -5.49 -5.45 -11.47
N ILE A 344 -4.31 -6.01 -11.28
CA ILE A 344 -3.15 -5.79 -12.16
C ILE A 344 -3.45 -6.22 -13.59
N PHE A 345 -4.30 -7.25 -13.77
CA PHE A 345 -4.70 -7.75 -15.07
C PHE A 345 -5.77 -6.92 -15.78
N THR A 346 -6.22 -5.82 -15.15
CA THR A 346 -7.12 -4.85 -15.77
C THR A 346 -6.33 -3.76 -16.48
N LYS A 347 -6.92 -3.12 -17.51
CA LYS A 347 -6.28 -2.00 -18.22
C LYS A 347 -5.87 -0.86 -17.27
N LYS A 348 -6.74 -0.54 -16.31
CA LYS A 348 -6.49 0.50 -15.31
C LYS A 348 -5.38 0.09 -14.33
N GLY A 349 -5.41 -1.14 -13.82
CA GLY A 349 -4.37 -1.65 -12.91
C GLY A 349 -3.00 -1.73 -13.58
N ALA A 350 -2.93 -2.22 -14.81
CA ALA A 350 -1.69 -2.23 -15.57
C ALA A 350 -1.08 -0.82 -15.71
N SER A 351 -1.91 0.21 -15.99
CA SER A 351 -1.43 1.59 -16.07
C SER A 351 -0.99 2.18 -14.73
N GLN A 352 -1.38 1.57 -13.60
CA GLN A 352 -0.98 1.98 -12.25
C GLN A 352 0.26 1.25 -11.73
N LEU A 353 0.74 0.22 -12.45
CA LEU A 353 2.00 -0.43 -12.08
C LEU A 353 3.12 0.61 -12.08
N GLY A 354 3.77 0.74 -10.92
CA GLY A 354 4.85 1.68 -10.71
C GLY A 354 6.18 0.97 -10.50
N GLY A 355 7.27 1.65 -10.89
CA GLY A 355 8.63 1.24 -10.66
C GLY A 355 9.23 1.87 -9.40
N PHE A 356 10.53 2.13 -9.42
CA PHE A 356 11.25 2.70 -8.27
C PHE A 356 10.77 4.10 -7.87
N GLY A 357 10.31 4.91 -8.83
CA GLY A 357 9.73 6.23 -8.56
C GLY A 357 8.48 6.13 -7.69
N THR A 358 7.55 5.25 -8.06
CA THR A 358 6.33 4.98 -7.30
C THR A 358 6.64 4.41 -5.92
N ILE A 359 7.53 3.40 -5.81
CA ILE A 359 7.92 2.82 -4.51
C ILE A 359 8.61 3.88 -3.63
N GLY A 360 9.50 4.69 -4.21
CA GLY A 360 10.14 5.80 -3.51
C GLY A 360 9.16 6.87 -3.02
N SER A 361 8.07 7.09 -3.76
CA SER A 361 7.02 8.04 -3.35
C SER A 361 6.26 7.61 -2.08
N LEU A 362 6.27 6.33 -1.73
CA LEU A 362 5.68 5.82 -0.49
C LEU A 362 6.37 6.37 0.77
N PHE A 363 7.64 6.75 0.65
CA PHE A 363 8.39 7.28 1.78
C PHE A 363 8.13 8.78 1.98
N PRO A 364 8.10 9.26 3.23
CA PRO A 364 7.76 10.64 3.54
C PRO A 364 8.89 11.61 3.14
N ALA A 365 8.49 12.86 2.88
CA ALA A 365 9.40 13.95 2.56
C ALA A 365 10.34 14.35 3.72
N LYS A 366 9.90 14.13 4.95
CA LYS A 366 10.69 14.31 6.18
C LYS A 366 10.88 12.95 6.83
N TRP A 367 12.06 12.73 7.40
CA TRP A 367 12.37 11.48 8.06
C TRP A 367 11.38 11.19 9.19
N ASN A 368 10.73 10.03 9.12
CA ASN A 368 9.78 9.56 10.12
C ASN A 368 9.98 8.04 10.32
N TRP A 369 10.52 7.66 11.47
CA TRP A 369 10.85 6.26 11.75
C TRP A 369 9.64 5.34 11.74
N ARG A 370 8.48 5.77 12.22
CA ARG A 370 7.26 4.97 12.17
C ARG A 370 6.89 4.65 10.71
N VAL A 371 6.77 5.69 9.88
CA VAL A 371 6.41 5.52 8.47
C VAL A 371 7.48 4.74 7.71
N PHE A 372 8.77 4.95 8.02
CA PHE A 372 9.86 4.17 7.44
C PHE A 372 9.66 2.67 7.69
N TRP A 373 9.40 2.27 8.93
CA TRP A 373 9.18 0.86 9.27
C TRP A 373 7.86 0.31 8.71
N GLU A 374 6.78 1.11 8.70
CA GLU A 374 5.51 0.72 8.05
C GLU A 374 5.73 0.38 6.56
N ARG A 375 6.48 1.24 5.83
CA ARG A 375 6.78 1.00 4.41
C ARG A 375 7.75 -0.16 4.22
N THR A 376 8.74 -0.31 5.08
CA THR A 376 9.68 -1.43 5.05
C THR A 376 8.95 -2.76 5.29
N ALA A 377 8.03 -2.85 6.25
CA ALA A 377 7.22 -4.04 6.48
C ALA A 377 6.33 -4.38 5.27
N LEU A 378 5.66 -3.38 4.71
CA LEU A 378 4.86 -3.55 3.49
C LEU A 378 5.70 -4.09 2.33
N ILE A 379 6.86 -3.49 2.05
CA ILE A 379 7.76 -3.94 0.98
C ILE A 379 8.27 -5.36 1.27
N SER A 380 8.56 -5.70 2.53
CA SER A 380 8.97 -7.05 2.92
C SER A 380 7.92 -8.11 2.58
N ILE A 381 6.64 -7.83 2.90
CA ILE A 381 5.51 -8.71 2.56
C ILE A 381 5.32 -8.81 1.03
N ILE A 382 5.42 -7.69 0.32
CA ILE A 382 5.34 -7.66 -1.14
C ILE A 382 6.44 -8.53 -1.77
N LEU A 383 7.69 -8.37 -1.30
CA LEU A 383 8.82 -9.18 -1.79
C LEU A 383 8.62 -10.67 -1.48
N ALA A 384 8.11 -11.01 -0.30
CA ALA A 384 7.81 -12.40 0.04
C ALA A 384 6.75 -12.99 -0.91
N PHE A 385 5.66 -12.27 -1.15
CA PHE A 385 4.60 -12.71 -2.07
C PHE A 385 5.10 -12.81 -3.51
N MET A 386 5.78 -11.78 -4.01
CA MET A 386 6.28 -11.78 -5.39
C MET A 386 7.27 -12.92 -5.64
N ASN A 387 8.17 -13.18 -4.68
CA ASN A 387 9.15 -14.24 -4.81
C ASN A 387 8.56 -15.66 -4.68
N VAL A 388 7.38 -15.84 -4.09
CA VAL A 388 6.70 -17.14 -4.04
C VAL A 388 5.93 -17.47 -5.33
N LEU A 389 5.69 -16.45 -6.19
CA LEU A 389 4.98 -16.68 -7.43
C LEU A 389 5.72 -17.71 -8.32
N PRO A 390 4.99 -18.55 -9.08
CA PRO A 390 5.57 -19.60 -9.91
C PRO A 390 6.20 -19.02 -11.21
N ILE A 391 6.99 -17.97 -11.05
CA ILE A 391 7.67 -17.29 -12.16
C ILE A 391 9.13 -17.75 -12.16
N PRO A 392 9.61 -18.37 -13.24
CA PRO A 392 11.03 -18.68 -13.37
C PRO A 392 11.87 -17.40 -13.22
N ALA A 393 13.08 -17.51 -12.70
CA ALA A 393 13.93 -16.42 -12.23
C ALA A 393 13.56 -15.80 -10.86
N LEU A 394 12.45 -16.20 -10.26
CA LEU A 394 12.15 -15.97 -8.85
C LEU A 394 12.28 -17.29 -8.07
N ASP A 395 12.41 -17.22 -6.75
CA ASP A 395 12.51 -18.40 -5.87
C ASP A 395 11.37 -19.38 -6.08
N GLY A 396 10.14 -18.87 -6.25
CA GLY A 396 8.94 -19.65 -6.50
C GLY A 396 9.03 -20.51 -7.77
N GLY A 397 9.72 -20.02 -8.80
CA GLY A 397 10.00 -20.83 -9.99
C GLY A 397 10.83 -22.08 -9.68
N HIS A 398 11.87 -21.95 -8.88
CA HIS A 398 12.65 -23.09 -8.40
C HIS A 398 11.84 -24.02 -7.48
N VAL A 399 11.00 -23.45 -6.62
CA VAL A 399 10.10 -24.22 -5.75
C VAL A 399 9.15 -25.10 -6.56
N VAL A 400 8.60 -24.61 -7.68
CA VAL A 400 7.73 -25.41 -8.56
C VAL A 400 8.50 -26.62 -9.14
N PHE A 401 9.71 -26.42 -9.64
CA PHE A 401 10.51 -27.53 -10.17
C PHE A 401 10.92 -28.53 -9.09
N LEU A 402 11.24 -28.06 -7.89
CA LEU A 402 11.56 -28.94 -6.75
C LEU A 402 10.32 -29.72 -6.25
N THR A 403 9.16 -29.08 -6.25
CA THR A 403 7.87 -29.73 -5.93
C THR A 403 7.54 -30.81 -6.96
N TYR A 404 7.70 -30.52 -8.25
CA TYR A 404 7.57 -31.53 -9.30
C TYR A 404 8.49 -32.74 -9.07
N GLU A 405 9.78 -32.49 -8.75
CA GLU A 405 10.74 -33.56 -8.45
C GLU A 405 10.34 -34.39 -7.23
N MET A 406 9.81 -33.74 -6.17
CA MET A 406 9.32 -34.43 -4.97
C MET A 406 8.13 -35.35 -5.27
N LEU A 407 7.19 -34.88 -6.09
CA LEU A 407 5.95 -35.62 -6.39
C LEU A 407 6.19 -36.76 -7.41
N THR A 408 7.07 -36.55 -8.38
CA THR A 408 7.28 -37.52 -9.48
C THR A 408 8.51 -38.42 -9.27
N GLY A 409 9.42 -38.06 -8.35
CA GLY A 409 10.72 -38.70 -8.21
C GLY A 409 11.69 -38.46 -9.39
N ARG A 410 11.33 -37.61 -10.35
CA ARG A 410 12.10 -37.35 -11.56
C ARG A 410 12.61 -35.93 -11.60
N LYS A 411 13.91 -35.75 -11.83
CA LYS A 411 14.50 -34.41 -12.01
C LYS A 411 14.07 -33.84 -13.37
N PRO A 412 13.66 -32.56 -13.42
CA PRO A 412 13.43 -31.86 -14.69
C PRO A 412 14.70 -31.89 -15.55
N HIS A 413 14.53 -31.91 -16.86
CA HIS A 413 15.67 -31.87 -17.78
C HIS A 413 16.36 -30.50 -17.69
N GLN A 414 17.69 -30.48 -17.64
CA GLN A 414 18.49 -29.26 -17.46
C GLN A 414 18.12 -28.16 -18.47
N LYS A 415 17.93 -28.49 -19.75
CA LYS A 415 17.53 -27.51 -20.78
C LYS A 415 16.18 -26.85 -20.48
N VAL A 416 15.24 -27.58 -19.83
CA VAL A 416 13.94 -27.00 -19.45
C VAL A 416 14.14 -25.94 -18.36
N LEU A 417 15.00 -26.20 -17.39
CA LEU A 417 15.35 -25.23 -16.35
C LEU A 417 16.02 -23.98 -16.94
N GLU A 418 16.98 -24.17 -17.84
CA GLU A 418 17.71 -23.08 -18.51
C GLU A 418 16.76 -22.19 -19.35
N TYR A 419 15.90 -22.80 -20.18
CA TYR A 419 14.91 -22.04 -20.97
C TYR A 419 13.88 -21.35 -20.10
N ALA A 420 13.38 -22.01 -19.06
CA ALA A 420 12.45 -21.40 -18.13
C ALA A 420 13.09 -20.18 -17.45
N GLN A 421 14.32 -20.32 -16.96
CA GLN A 421 15.06 -19.22 -16.33
C GLN A 421 15.24 -18.04 -17.28
N MET A 422 15.65 -18.30 -18.52
CA MET A 422 15.81 -17.27 -19.55
C MET A 422 14.51 -16.53 -19.83
N ILE A 423 13.39 -17.26 -19.99
CA ILE A 423 12.06 -16.68 -20.21
C ILE A 423 11.64 -15.81 -19.01
N GLY A 424 11.89 -16.31 -17.79
CA GLY A 424 11.59 -15.57 -16.57
C GLY A 424 12.37 -14.25 -16.48
N ILE A 425 13.67 -14.27 -16.77
CA ILE A 425 14.52 -13.07 -16.80
C ILE A 425 14.01 -12.06 -17.83
N ILE A 426 13.65 -12.50 -19.03
CA ILE A 426 13.12 -11.62 -20.09
C ILE A 426 11.79 -11.00 -19.64
N LEU A 427 10.89 -11.80 -19.01
CA LEU A 427 9.62 -11.32 -18.50
C LEU A 427 9.82 -10.28 -17.40
N LEU A 428 10.70 -10.57 -16.42
CA LEU A 428 10.97 -9.62 -15.31
C LEU A 428 11.63 -8.35 -15.83
N LEU A 429 12.54 -8.44 -16.79
CA LEU A 429 13.16 -7.26 -17.41
C LEU A 429 12.11 -6.43 -18.19
N GLY A 430 11.22 -7.09 -18.91
CA GLY A 430 10.10 -6.43 -19.59
C GLY A 430 9.17 -5.71 -18.61
N LEU A 431 8.80 -6.36 -17.51
CA LEU A 431 8.00 -5.76 -16.44
C LEU A 431 8.72 -4.57 -15.78
N PHE A 432 10.02 -4.72 -15.53
CA PHE A 432 10.86 -3.64 -14.98
C PHE A 432 10.87 -2.40 -15.89
N VAL A 433 11.10 -2.60 -17.20
CA VAL A 433 11.08 -1.50 -18.18
C VAL A 433 9.69 -0.86 -18.27
N PHE A 434 8.63 -1.68 -18.27
CA PHE A 434 7.26 -1.21 -18.31
C PHE A 434 6.88 -0.37 -17.08
N ALA A 435 7.17 -0.86 -15.87
CA ALA A 435 6.84 -0.18 -14.62
C ALA A 435 7.59 1.16 -14.45
N ASN A 436 8.91 1.17 -14.76
CA ASN A 436 9.68 2.43 -14.72
C ASN A 436 9.31 3.38 -15.88
N GLY A 437 8.93 2.83 -17.04
CA GLY A 437 8.36 3.61 -18.15
C GLY A 437 7.05 4.32 -17.75
N ASN A 438 6.15 3.63 -17.04
CA ASN A 438 4.94 4.23 -16.48
C ASN A 438 5.26 5.37 -15.50
N ASP A 439 6.29 5.21 -14.65
CA ASP A 439 6.70 6.27 -13.72
C ASP A 439 7.18 7.51 -14.47
N ILE A 440 8.01 7.34 -15.50
CA ILE A 440 8.51 8.44 -16.34
C ILE A 440 7.35 9.12 -17.07
N TYR A 441 6.44 8.33 -17.67
CA TYR A 441 5.27 8.85 -18.37
C TYR A 441 4.38 9.72 -17.46
N ARG A 442 4.10 9.23 -16.23
CA ARG A 442 3.34 9.99 -15.23
C ARG A 442 4.07 11.28 -14.81
N PHE A 443 5.39 11.21 -14.63
CA PHE A 443 6.20 12.39 -14.26
C PHE A 443 6.20 13.47 -15.35
N ILE A 444 6.10 13.09 -16.64
CA ILE A 444 6.05 14.05 -17.76
C ILE A 444 4.66 14.68 -17.90
N LEU A 445 3.57 13.93 -17.55
CA LEU A 445 2.19 14.39 -17.72
C LEU A 445 1.60 15.06 -16.48
N SER A 446 2.26 14.94 -15.32
CA SER A 446 1.89 15.64 -14.08
C SER A 446 2.59 17.00 -13.99
#